data_736db43c386c7279235d712a8df7c9fa
#
_entry.id   736db43c386c7279235d712a8df7c9fa
#
_cell.length_a   1.000
_cell.length_b   1.000
_cell.length_c   1.000
_cell.angle_alpha   90.00
_cell.angle_beta   90.00
_cell.angle_gamma   90.00
#
_symmetry.space_group_name_H-M   'P 1'
#
loop_
_entity.id
_entity.type
_entity.pdbx_description
1 polymer ?
#
loop_
_entity_poly.entity_id
_entity_poly.type
_entity_poly.pdbx_seq_one_letter_code
_entity_poly.pdbx_strand_id
1 'polypeptide(L)'
;MQHNDVKQYVSNCPDLAVLDEAARAFLLWRGEEIRVEPGAILYSEGSSLDDTFCILLSGELLIEIGGAIIARVPENQLFGEMAYFITEQARTATIRAGSMGALVLKMRLSSAELGSSRFVGLKKHLGPRVWDRFVSNSQRNV
;
A
#
# COMPACT_ATOMS: atom_id res chain seq x y z
N MET A 1 6.04 9.22 -15.40
CA MET A 1 5.35 8.05 -15.98
C MET A 1 4.06 8.51 -16.61
N GLN A 2 3.76 8.03 -17.82
CA GLN A 2 2.55 8.38 -18.51
C GLN A 2 1.35 7.56 -18.00
N HIS A 3 0.14 8.06 -18.24
CA HIS A 3 -1.08 7.40 -17.78
C HIS A 3 -1.21 5.95 -18.26
N ASN A 4 -0.82 5.67 -19.50
CA ASN A 4 -0.86 4.31 -20.05
C ASN A 4 0.08 3.35 -19.31
N ASP A 5 1.23 3.85 -18.88
CA ASP A 5 2.19 3.05 -18.12
C ASP A 5 1.64 2.70 -16.74
N VAL A 6 0.96 3.63 -16.09
CA VAL A 6 0.31 3.41 -14.79
C VAL A 6 -0.79 2.36 -14.93
N LYS A 7 -1.61 2.47 -15.98
CA LYS A 7 -2.68 1.50 -16.25
C LYS A 7 -2.11 0.09 -16.43
N GLN A 8 -1.03 -0.04 -17.18
CA GLN A 8 -0.36 -1.32 -17.38
C GLN A 8 0.20 -1.86 -16.07
N TYR A 9 0.79 -1.00 -15.24
CA TYR A 9 1.32 -1.38 -13.95
C TYR A 9 0.23 -1.95 -13.04
N VAL A 10 -0.92 -1.27 -12.97
CA VAL A 10 -2.07 -1.72 -12.18
C VAL A 10 -2.59 -3.07 -12.71
N SER A 11 -2.68 -3.21 -14.03
CA SER A 11 -3.14 -4.46 -14.65
C SER A 11 -2.21 -5.63 -14.38
N ASN A 12 -0.92 -5.38 -14.21
CA ASN A 12 0.10 -6.40 -13.97
C ASN A 12 0.35 -6.65 -12.48
N CYS A 13 -0.28 -5.90 -11.58
CA CYS A 13 -0.10 -6.10 -10.15
C CYS A 13 -0.82 -7.39 -9.71
N PRO A 14 -0.08 -8.39 -9.19
CA PRO A 14 -0.70 -9.66 -8.80
C PRO A 14 -1.81 -9.51 -7.75
N ASP A 15 -1.67 -8.56 -6.84
CA ASP A 15 -2.67 -8.33 -5.80
C ASP A 15 -4.00 -7.84 -6.37
N LEU A 16 -3.97 -7.13 -7.48
CA LEU A 16 -5.17 -6.60 -8.14
C LEU A 16 -5.76 -7.57 -9.17
N ALA A 17 -5.05 -8.65 -9.47
CA ALA A 17 -5.52 -9.65 -10.44
C ALA A 17 -6.80 -10.36 -9.97
N VAL A 18 -7.10 -10.34 -8.68
CA VAL A 18 -8.32 -10.91 -8.11
C VAL A 18 -9.56 -10.06 -8.40
N LEU A 19 -9.37 -8.84 -8.90
CA LEU A 19 -10.47 -7.93 -9.25
C LEU A 19 -10.78 -8.04 -10.73
N ASP A 20 -12.04 -7.78 -11.10
CA ASP A 20 -12.39 -7.67 -12.51
C ASP A 20 -11.88 -6.35 -13.10
N GLU A 21 -12.02 -6.21 -14.40
CA GLU A 21 -11.53 -5.03 -15.12
C GLU A 21 -12.19 -3.74 -14.64
N ALA A 22 -13.49 -3.78 -14.37
CA ALA A 22 -14.23 -2.59 -13.92
C ALA A 22 -13.74 -2.13 -12.53
N ALA A 23 -13.47 -3.05 -11.62
CA ALA A 23 -12.96 -2.72 -10.30
C ALA A 23 -11.55 -2.11 -10.39
N ARG A 24 -10.68 -2.68 -11.22
CA ARG A 24 -9.34 -2.12 -11.45
C ARG A 24 -9.39 -0.72 -12.05
N ALA A 25 -10.29 -0.52 -13.03
CA ALA A 25 -10.48 0.80 -13.65
C ALA A 25 -10.95 1.84 -12.63
N PHE A 26 -11.84 1.45 -11.72
CA PHE A 26 -12.32 2.32 -10.64
C PHE A 26 -11.17 2.75 -9.73
N LEU A 27 -10.30 1.81 -9.33
CA LEU A 27 -9.14 2.13 -8.49
C LEU A 27 -8.18 3.07 -9.22
N LEU A 28 -7.92 2.79 -10.49
CA LEU A 28 -7.04 3.63 -11.30
C LEU A 28 -7.58 5.06 -11.42
N TRP A 29 -8.88 5.21 -11.60
CA TRP A 29 -9.53 6.51 -11.70
C TRP A 29 -9.38 7.32 -10.42
N ARG A 30 -9.42 6.66 -9.26
CA ARG A 30 -9.20 7.29 -7.95
C ARG A 30 -7.72 7.43 -7.61
N GLY A 31 -6.84 6.81 -8.40
CA GLY A 31 -5.41 6.80 -8.12
C GLY A 31 -4.76 8.15 -8.35
N GLU A 32 -3.77 8.44 -7.52
CA GLU A 32 -2.96 9.66 -7.61
C GLU A 32 -1.49 9.27 -7.64
N GLU A 33 -0.75 9.71 -8.66
CA GLU A 33 0.68 9.52 -8.70
C GLU A 33 1.34 10.50 -7.75
N ILE A 34 2.16 9.98 -6.84
CA ILE A 34 2.87 10.79 -5.85
C ILE A 34 4.36 10.52 -6.00
N ARG A 35 5.12 11.60 -6.17
CA ARG A 35 6.59 11.53 -6.13
C ARG A 35 7.03 11.75 -4.69
N VAL A 36 7.79 10.79 -4.17
CA VAL A 36 8.36 10.86 -2.83
C VAL A 36 9.84 11.16 -2.98
N GLU A 37 10.26 12.35 -2.55
CA GLU A 37 11.65 12.77 -2.68
C GLU A 37 12.57 11.89 -1.83
N PRO A 38 13.87 11.78 -2.19
CA PRO A 38 14.81 10.99 -1.38
C PRO A 38 14.78 11.38 0.09
N GLY A 39 14.61 10.39 0.96
CA GLY A 39 14.53 10.59 2.41
C GLY A 39 13.21 11.09 2.94
N ALA A 40 12.26 11.47 2.07
CA ALA A 40 10.96 11.95 2.52
C ALA A 40 10.06 10.82 3.01
N ILE A 41 9.11 11.15 3.87
CA ILE A 41 8.18 10.20 4.48
C ILE A 41 6.87 10.20 3.71
N LEU A 42 6.42 9.00 3.29
CA LEU A 42 5.09 8.82 2.70
C LEU A 42 4.03 8.56 3.77
N TYR A 43 4.32 7.67 4.70
CA TYR A 43 3.47 7.39 5.86
C TYR A 43 4.32 7.40 7.12
N SER A 44 3.82 8.00 8.20
CA SER A 44 4.52 8.05 9.49
C SER A 44 3.93 7.03 10.47
N GLU A 45 4.80 6.29 11.15
CA GLU A 45 4.41 5.43 12.25
C GLU A 45 3.65 6.23 13.31
N GLY A 46 2.52 5.71 13.75
CA GLY A 46 1.68 6.38 14.74
C GLY A 46 0.72 7.42 14.19
N SER A 47 0.83 7.78 12.90
CA SER A 47 -0.12 8.71 12.29
C SER A 47 -1.48 8.06 12.09
N SER A 48 -2.52 8.90 11.99
CA SER A 48 -3.89 8.42 11.78
C SER A 48 -4.05 7.72 10.44
N LEU A 49 -4.91 6.70 10.41
CA LEU A 49 -5.27 6.00 9.18
C LEU A 49 -6.14 6.90 8.29
N ASP A 50 -6.01 6.75 6.98
CA ASP A 50 -6.64 7.62 6.00
C ASP A 50 -7.30 6.91 4.82
N ASP A 51 -7.67 5.65 4.96
CA ASP A 51 -8.34 4.85 3.92
C ASP A 51 -7.56 4.79 2.59
N THR A 52 -6.24 4.86 2.64
CA THR A 52 -5.40 4.78 1.45
C THR A 52 -4.44 3.60 1.51
N PHE A 53 -4.09 3.13 0.32
CA PHE A 53 -3.04 2.15 0.12
C PHE A 53 -2.35 2.45 -1.20
N CYS A 54 -1.17 1.87 -1.42
CA CYS A 54 -0.33 2.27 -2.54
C CYS A 54 0.28 1.08 -3.26
N ILE A 55 0.72 1.36 -4.49
CA ILE A 55 1.61 0.48 -5.25
C ILE A 55 2.89 1.26 -5.52
N LEU A 56 4.05 0.64 -5.29
CA LEU A 56 5.34 1.23 -5.69
C LEU A 56 5.51 1.06 -7.19
N LEU A 57 5.56 2.16 -7.91
CA LEU A 57 5.74 2.16 -9.37
C LEU A 57 7.21 2.13 -9.75
N SER A 58 8.05 2.89 -9.06
CA SER A 58 9.48 2.92 -9.30
C SER A 58 10.22 3.52 -8.11
N GLY A 59 11.52 3.27 -8.03
CA GLY A 59 12.36 3.79 -6.96
C GLY A 59 12.41 2.86 -5.77
N GLU A 60 12.63 3.43 -4.58
CA GLU A 60 12.89 2.67 -3.37
C GLU A 60 12.10 3.23 -2.21
N LEU A 61 11.35 2.37 -1.53
CA LEU A 61 10.69 2.70 -0.27
C LEU A 61 11.15 1.74 0.82
N LEU A 62 11.44 2.30 1.99
CA LEU A 62 11.93 1.58 3.16
C LEU A 62 10.85 1.56 4.23
N ILE A 63 10.74 0.44 4.93
CA ILE A 63 9.82 0.26 6.05
C ILE A 63 10.62 0.38 7.34
N GLU A 64 10.21 1.31 8.22
CA GLU A 64 10.88 1.58 9.50
C GLU A 64 9.91 1.42 10.65
N ILE A 65 10.38 0.82 11.73
CA ILE A 65 9.65 0.74 12.99
C ILE A 65 10.61 1.15 14.10
N GLY A 66 10.19 2.13 14.92
CA GLY A 66 11.03 2.63 16.00
C GLY A 66 12.35 3.22 15.52
N GLY A 67 12.38 3.77 14.31
CA GLY A 67 13.58 4.35 13.72
C GLY A 67 14.50 3.35 13.03
N ALA A 68 14.21 2.06 13.10
CA ALA A 68 15.04 1.03 12.48
C ALA A 68 14.43 0.56 11.16
N ILE A 69 15.24 0.47 10.12
CA ILE A 69 14.82 -0.08 8.83
C ILE A 69 14.67 -1.59 8.99
N ILE A 70 13.47 -2.10 8.74
CA ILE A 70 13.18 -3.53 8.88
C ILE A 70 12.98 -4.24 7.55
N ALA A 71 12.65 -3.53 6.47
CA ALA A 71 12.37 -4.14 5.18
C ALA A 71 12.34 -3.06 4.10
N ARG A 72 12.25 -3.52 2.84
CA ARG A 72 11.94 -2.69 1.68
C ARG A 72 10.55 -3.05 1.18
N VAL A 73 9.84 -2.06 0.62
CA VAL A 73 8.56 -2.31 -0.04
C VAL A 73 8.83 -2.99 -1.37
N PRO A 74 8.27 -4.18 -1.63
CA PRO A 74 8.42 -4.82 -2.94
C PRO A 74 7.71 -4.01 -4.03
N GLU A 75 8.34 -3.94 -5.21
CA GLU A 75 7.67 -3.38 -6.38
C GLU A 75 6.47 -4.25 -6.76
N ASN A 76 5.47 -3.61 -7.36
CA ASN A 76 4.31 -4.27 -7.93
C ASN A 76 3.46 -5.04 -6.90
N GLN A 77 3.54 -4.65 -5.62
CA GLN A 77 2.66 -5.16 -4.57
C GLN A 77 1.97 -4.00 -3.86
N LEU A 78 0.79 -4.28 -3.32
CA LEU A 78 0.09 -3.31 -2.49
C LEU A 78 0.79 -3.16 -1.14
N PHE A 79 0.83 -1.93 -0.63
CA PHE A 79 1.29 -1.65 0.73
C PHE A 79 0.40 -0.59 1.37
N GLY A 80 0.44 -0.53 2.71
CA GLY A 80 -0.46 0.33 3.48
C GLY A 80 -1.82 -0.30 3.75
N GLU A 81 -2.06 -1.52 3.24
CA GLU A 81 -3.33 -2.23 3.35
C GLU A 81 -3.64 -2.70 4.77
N MET A 82 -2.66 -2.76 5.65
CA MET A 82 -2.87 -3.18 7.04
C MET A 82 -3.91 -2.32 7.75
N ALA A 83 -4.04 -1.06 7.32
CA ALA A 83 -4.99 -0.11 7.88
C ALA A 83 -6.45 -0.61 7.84
N TYR A 84 -6.78 -1.50 6.89
CA TYR A 84 -8.15 -2.00 6.72
C TYR A 84 -8.49 -3.18 7.62
N PHE A 85 -7.50 -3.80 8.24
CA PHE A 85 -7.67 -5.08 8.92
C PHE A 85 -7.37 -5.02 10.41
N ILE A 86 -6.64 -3.99 10.85
CA ILE A 86 -6.19 -3.84 12.22
C ILE A 86 -7.09 -2.82 12.91
N THR A 87 -7.54 -3.14 14.12
CA THR A 87 -8.42 -2.26 14.89
C THR A 87 -7.70 -1.04 15.48
N GLU A 88 -6.37 -1.05 15.48
CA GLU A 88 -5.59 0.11 15.90
C GLU A 88 -5.80 1.28 14.95
N GLN A 89 -5.88 2.49 15.50
CA GLN A 89 -6.25 3.68 14.76
C GLN A 89 -5.04 4.41 14.18
N ALA A 90 -3.90 3.70 14.04
CA ALA A 90 -2.65 4.33 13.64
C ALA A 90 -1.84 3.43 12.69
N ARG A 91 -1.02 4.06 11.86
CA ARG A 91 -0.06 3.38 10.99
C ARG A 91 0.95 2.62 11.84
N THR A 92 1.27 1.38 11.44
CA THR A 92 2.15 0.50 12.20
C THR A 92 3.63 0.69 11.89
N ALA A 93 3.94 1.42 10.83
CA ALA A 93 5.32 1.64 10.40
C ALA A 93 5.45 2.97 9.66
N THR A 94 6.67 3.48 9.60
CA THR A 94 7.03 4.60 8.74
C THR A 94 7.46 4.05 7.37
N ILE A 95 6.95 4.63 6.30
CA ILE A 95 7.38 4.33 4.94
C ILE A 95 8.12 5.56 4.42
N ARG A 96 9.40 5.39 4.14
CA ARG A 96 10.31 6.47 3.74
C ARG A 96 10.99 6.14 2.42
N ALA A 97 11.13 7.14 1.56
CA ALA A 97 11.89 6.95 0.32
C ALA A 97 13.36 6.77 0.62
N GLY A 98 14.01 5.86 -0.10
CA GLY A 98 15.45 5.69 -0.04
C GLY A 98 16.18 6.76 -0.85
N SER A 99 17.45 6.53 -1.12
CA SER A 99 18.34 7.50 -1.79
C SER A 99 17.92 7.83 -3.22
N MET A 100 17.13 6.96 -3.85
CA MET A 100 16.64 7.16 -5.22
C MET A 100 15.28 7.86 -5.29
N GLY A 101 14.67 8.14 -4.15
CA GLY A 101 13.28 8.58 -4.13
C GLY A 101 12.34 7.47 -4.59
N ALA A 102 11.08 7.79 -4.78
CA ALA A 102 10.09 6.81 -5.23
C ALA A 102 8.96 7.48 -5.98
N LEU A 103 8.31 6.72 -6.87
CA LEU A 103 7.06 7.08 -7.50
C LEU A 103 6.03 6.04 -7.08
N VAL A 104 4.91 6.49 -6.51
CA VAL A 104 3.86 5.61 -6.03
C VAL A 104 2.52 5.98 -6.65
N LEU A 105 1.65 5.00 -6.79
CA LEU A 105 0.24 5.23 -7.08
C LEU A 105 -0.52 5.06 -5.77
N LYS A 106 -1.11 6.13 -5.28
CA LYS A 106 -1.89 6.13 -4.05
C LYS A 106 -3.36 6.03 -4.40
N MET A 107 -4.04 5.05 -3.82
CA MET A 107 -5.44 4.77 -4.10
C MET A 107 -6.25 4.90 -2.83
N ARG A 108 -7.47 5.39 -2.97
CA ARG A 108 -8.39 5.56 -1.84
C ARG A 108 -9.54 4.58 -1.96
N LEU A 109 -9.78 3.83 -0.88
CA LEU A 109 -10.87 2.87 -0.81
C LEU A 109 -11.32 2.81 0.65
N SER A 110 -12.57 3.16 0.91
CA SER A 110 -13.09 3.10 2.28
C SER A 110 -13.24 1.64 2.74
N SER A 111 -13.31 1.41 4.05
CA SER A 111 -13.55 0.07 4.59
C SER A 111 -14.87 -0.50 4.09
N ALA A 112 -15.90 0.34 3.96
CA ALA A 112 -17.21 -0.09 3.43
C ALA A 112 -17.08 -0.52 1.96
N GLU A 113 -16.34 0.24 1.14
CA GLU A 113 -16.10 -0.12 -0.25
C GLU A 113 -15.31 -1.42 -0.37
N LEU A 114 -14.29 -1.60 0.48
CA LEU A 114 -13.48 -2.82 0.47
C LEU A 114 -14.34 -4.06 0.81
N GLY A 115 -15.35 -3.89 1.66
CA GLY A 115 -16.27 -4.97 2.01
C GLY A 115 -17.40 -5.19 1.00
N SER A 116 -17.52 -4.34 -0.03
CA SER A 116 -18.56 -4.45 -1.05
C SER A 116 -18.30 -5.65 -1.96
N SER A 117 -19.33 -6.06 -2.71
CA SER A 117 -19.23 -7.19 -3.65
C SER A 117 -18.15 -6.98 -4.71
N ARG A 118 -17.90 -5.73 -5.10
CA ARG A 118 -16.87 -5.40 -6.10
C ARG A 118 -15.46 -5.69 -5.59
N PHE A 119 -15.20 -5.47 -4.29
CA PHE A 119 -13.85 -5.54 -3.73
C PHE A 119 -13.63 -6.64 -2.70
N VAL A 120 -14.66 -7.43 -2.39
CA VAL A 120 -14.55 -8.47 -1.35
C VAL A 120 -13.46 -9.50 -1.67
N GLY A 121 -13.22 -9.78 -2.96
CA GLY A 121 -12.15 -10.68 -3.38
C GLY A 121 -10.77 -10.15 -3.00
N LEU A 122 -10.56 -8.85 -3.13
CA LEU A 122 -9.32 -8.21 -2.70
C LEU A 122 -9.14 -8.32 -1.18
N LYS A 123 -10.18 -8.06 -0.42
CA LYS A 123 -10.15 -8.18 1.03
C LYS A 123 -9.75 -9.59 1.47
N LYS A 124 -10.35 -10.61 0.85
CA LYS A 124 -10.05 -12.01 1.15
C LYS A 124 -8.61 -12.37 0.77
N HIS A 125 -8.14 -11.82 -0.33
CA HIS A 125 -6.77 -12.06 -0.82
C HIS A 125 -5.72 -11.45 0.12
N LEU A 126 -5.97 -10.25 0.62
CA LEU A 126 -5.00 -9.51 1.44
C LEU A 126 -4.99 -9.95 2.90
N GLY A 127 -6.09 -10.47 3.42
CA GLY A 127 -6.23 -10.78 4.84
C GLY A 127 -5.10 -11.61 5.43
N PRO A 128 -4.77 -12.79 4.86
CA PRO A 128 -3.68 -13.62 5.38
C PRO A 128 -2.32 -12.93 5.36
N ARG A 129 -2.02 -12.19 4.29
CA ARG A 129 -0.76 -11.45 4.16
C ARG A 129 -0.63 -10.35 5.21
N VAL A 130 -1.74 -9.63 5.45
CA VAL A 130 -1.76 -8.58 6.48
C VAL A 130 -1.52 -9.17 7.85
N TRP A 131 -2.14 -10.31 8.16
CA TRP A 131 -1.94 -10.98 9.43
C TRP A 131 -0.48 -11.38 9.63
N ASP A 132 0.14 -11.97 8.60
CA ASP A 132 1.55 -12.36 8.65
C ASP A 132 2.46 -11.16 8.92
N ARG A 133 2.22 -10.04 8.23
CA ARG A 133 2.97 -8.81 8.43
C ARG A 133 2.79 -8.27 9.84
N PHE A 134 1.57 -8.28 10.35
CA PHE A 134 1.27 -7.80 11.70
C PHE A 134 2.02 -8.60 12.75
N VAL A 135 2.00 -9.92 12.66
CA VAL A 135 2.71 -10.80 13.57
C VAL A 135 4.22 -10.54 13.52
N SER A 136 4.79 -10.45 12.31
CA SER A 136 6.22 -10.17 12.12
C SER A 136 6.61 -8.83 12.74
N ASN A 137 5.84 -7.78 12.51
CA ASN A 137 6.12 -6.46 13.06
C ASN A 137 6.03 -6.46 14.59
N SER A 138 5.05 -7.15 15.16
CA SER A 138 4.88 -7.25 16.61
C SER A 138 6.08 -7.98 17.26
N GLN A 139 6.58 -9.02 16.63
CA GLN A 139 7.75 -9.74 17.09
C GLN A 139 9.00 -8.87 17.07
N ARG A 140 9.14 -7.98 16.09
CA ARG A 140 10.30 -7.09 15.98
C ARG A 140 10.31 -5.99 17.04
N ASN A 141 9.16 -5.68 17.61
CA ASN A 141 9.02 -4.63 18.62
C ASN A 141 9.18 -5.15 20.07
N VAL A 142 9.50 -6.40 20.23
CA VAL A 142 9.68 -7.01 21.55
C VAL A 142 11.10 -6.82 22.08
#